data_4037db878146dd973d31c69033214326
#
_entry.id   4037db878146dd973d31c69033214326
#
_cell.length_a   1.000
_cell.length_b   1.000
_cell.length_c   1.000
_cell.angle_alpha   90.00
_cell.angle_beta   90.00
_cell.angle_gamma   90.00
#
_symmetry.space_group_name_H-M   'P 1'
#
loop_
_entity.id
_entity.type
_entity.pdbx_description
1 polymer ?
#
loop_
_entity_poly.entity_id
_entity_poly.type
_entity_poly.pdbx_seq_one_letter_code
_entity_poly.pdbx_strand_id
1 'polypeptide(L)'
;MMTADTRNKNQLPWTEEHWQQIDMAVHDECKRTKVAAKYLPIHPAPGAKTVPSDTVLLGQQIDRRGEPKLTIDETATTPILELEVQFRLTQQQLMEENLSSAITLATRAANLLAQGVDIAIHQGQPGIVGPNAAPLFADGRVTVVSGQATTGLLQAPEFSGSTSTIQTIPVSTTTGTNVTPPRWGENIFGAVSLAYSRLQSGQDLAQAHYGPYVCILNFQPYADSYAPLPTTLIIPADRIKPLVTEMSHGMMTMSDGMMKKHTEDTHTYGRDMSYMYAQHHYPRYYGTGTIPAIQGLFLSLGGNTMDLVIGQDATTEYVRQDGNFYCLRVFERFALRLKDPTSVIRLEFDDGVVLPG
;
A
#
# COMPACT_ATOMS: atom_id res chain seq x y z
N MET A 1 21.99 -0.44 22.13
CA MET A 1 22.15 1.03 22.04
C MET A 1 20.74 1.59 22.08
N MET A 2 20.31 2.11 23.25
CA MET A 2 18.96 2.65 23.44
C MET A 2 18.84 3.90 22.57
N THR A 3 18.03 3.86 21.52
CA THR A 3 17.56 5.07 20.86
C THR A 3 16.73 5.83 21.88
N ALA A 4 17.17 7.02 22.26
CA ALA A 4 16.41 7.90 23.13
C ALA A 4 15.05 8.15 22.48
N ASP A 5 14.02 7.61 23.07
CA ASP A 5 12.63 7.88 22.73
C ASP A 5 12.34 9.34 23.11
N THR A 6 12.56 10.24 22.15
CA THR A 6 12.46 11.70 22.33
C THR A 6 11.03 12.20 22.28
N ARG A 7 10.06 11.30 22.50
CA ARG A 7 8.68 11.72 22.70
C ARG A 7 8.66 12.64 23.92
N ASN A 8 8.02 13.78 23.82
CA ASN A 8 7.82 14.71 24.94
C ASN A 8 6.90 14.12 26.04
N LYS A 9 7.09 12.83 26.35
CA LYS A 9 6.25 12.03 27.25
C LYS A 9 6.17 12.63 28.65
N ASN A 10 7.23 13.28 29.13
CA ASN A 10 7.30 13.85 30.48
C ASN A 10 6.46 15.13 30.68
N GLN A 11 5.81 15.64 29.64
CA GLN A 11 5.02 16.87 29.73
C GLN A 11 3.52 16.63 30.02
N LEU A 12 3.09 15.37 29.96
CA LEU A 12 1.74 14.95 30.29
C LEU A 12 1.74 14.11 31.59
N PRO A 13 0.62 14.11 32.33
CA PRO A 13 0.50 13.32 33.57
C PRO A 13 0.32 11.81 33.32
N TRP A 14 0.64 11.35 32.13
CA TRP A 14 0.49 9.96 31.71
C TRP A 14 1.69 9.12 32.10
N THR A 15 1.43 7.90 32.55
CA THR A 15 2.44 6.87 32.79
C THR A 15 2.88 6.23 31.46
N GLU A 16 3.97 5.47 31.51
CA GLU A 16 4.42 4.69 30.35
C GLU A 16 3.35 3.66 29.91
N GLU A 17 2.60 3.11 30.86
CA GLU A 17 1.51 2.17 30.58
C GLU A 17 0.37 2.85 29.80
N HIS A 18 0.04 4.11 30.11
CA HIS A 18 -0.94 4.90 29.37
C HIS A 18 -0.51 5.10 27.92
N TRP A 19 0.75 5.46 27.70
CA TRP A 19 1.31 5.60 26.36
C TRP A 19 1.27 4.29 25.57
N GLN A 20 1.62 3.17 26.21
CA GLN A 20 1.57 1.85 25.58
C GLN A 20 0.15 1.44 25.18
N GLN A 21 -0.86 1.75 25.99
CA GLN A 21 -2.25 1.49 25.64
C GLN A 21 -2.70 2.29 24.41
N ILE A 22 -2.34 3.58 24.34
CA ILE A 22 -2.68 4.43 23.21
C ILE A 22 -1.93 3.96 21.94
N ASP A 23 -0.62 3.70 22.03
CA ASP A 23 0.19 3.23 20.91
C ASP A 23 -0.31 1.87 20.39
N MET A 24 -0.74 0.97 21.28
CA MET A 24 -1.33 -0.32 20.89
C MET A 24 -2.63 -0.14 20.12
N ALA A 25 -3.54 0.75 20.59
CA ALA A 25 -4.78 1.05 19.88
C ALA A 25 -4.52 1.68 18.50
N VAL A 26 -3.52 2.56 18.38
CA VAL A 26 -3.08 3.17 17.12
C VAL A 26 -2.54 2.11 16.17
N HIS A 27 -1.66 1.22 16.66
CA HIS A 27 -1.07 0.15 15.86
C HIS A 27 -2.14 -0.81 15.32
N ASP A 28 -3.06 -1.26 16.18
CA ASP A 28 -4.14 -2.18 15.79
C ASP A 28 -5.07 -1.56 14.74
N GLU A 29 -5.39 -0.28 14.88
CA GLU A 29 -6.21 0.42 13.89
C GLU A 29 -5.48 0.61 12.56
N CYS A 30 -4.21 1.01 12.58
CA CYS A 30 -3.40 1.10 11.38
C CYS A 30 -3.29 -0.24 10.67
N LYS A 31 -3.01 -1.32 11.39
CA LYS A 31 -2.94 -2.68 10.85
C LYS A 31 -4.25 -3.12 10.21
N ARG A 32 -5.38 -2.77 10.81
CA ARG A 32 -6.72 -3.07 10.28
C ARG A 32 -7.00 -2.30 8.99
N THR A 33 -6.63 -1.02 8.94
CA THR A 33 -7.05 -0.07 7.91
C THR A 33 -6.13 -0.06 6.70
N LYS A 34 -4.79 -0.09 6.87
CA LYS A 34 -3.83 -0.04 5.76
C LYS A 34 -4.02 -1.22 4.81
N VAL A 35 -4.25 -0.93 3.53
CA VAL A 35 -4.35 -1.94 2.47
C VAL A 35 -2.97 -2.26 1.91
N ALA A 36 -2.14 -1.25 1.65
CA ALA A 36 -0.81 -1.42 1.07
C ALA A 36 0.10 -2.32 1.92
N ALA A 37 0.05 -2.19 3.25
CA ALA A 37 0.83 -3.02 4.16
C ALA A 37 0.40 -4.51 4.19
N LYS A 38 -0.77 -4.84 3.61
CA LYS A 38 -1.24 -6.24 3.52
C LYS A 38 -0.60 -7.01 2.36
N TYR A 39 -0.07 -6.32 1.37
CA TYR A 39 0.48 -6.98 0.19
C TYR A 39 1.94 -6.59 -0.10
N LEU A 40 2.38 -5.37 0.21
CA LEU A 40 3.77 -4.98 -0.04
C LEU A 40 4.72 -5.65 0.97
N PRO A 41 5.87 -6.15 0.51
CA PRO A 41 6.95 -6.54 1.40
C PRO A 41 7.41 -5.34 2.24
N ILE A 42 7.61 -5.54 3.54
CA ILE A 42 8.04 -4.48 4.45
C ILE A 42 9.57 -4.52 4.62
N HIS A 43 10.20 -3.36 4.46
CA HIS A 43 11.62 -3.16 4.70
C HIS A 43 11.84 -2.16 5.85
N PRO A 44 12.32 -2.59 7.02
CA PRO A 44 12.56 -1.68 8.13
C PRO A 44 13.83 -0.82 7.87
N ALA A 45 13.71 0.50 8.07
CA ALA A 45 14.81 1.45 7.96
C ALA A 45 14.74 2.51 9.08
N PRO A 46 14.87 2.11 10.37
CA PRO A 46 14.64 2.99 11.50
C PRO A 46 15.57 4.19 11.48
N GLY A 47 15.00 5.39 11.63
CA GLY A 47 15.74 6.65 11.69
C GLY A 47 16.34 7.15 10.38
N ALA A 48 16.17 6.43 9.27
CA ALA A 48 16.60 6.89 7.95
C ALA A 48 15.81 8.13 7.51
N LYS A 49 16.45 9.02 6.76
CA LYS A 49 15.81 10.15 6.06
C LYS A 49 15.62 9.86 4.57
N THR A 50 16.50 9.06 4.03
CA THR A 50 16.50 8.57 2.65
C THR A 50 16.96 7.13 2.63
N VAL A 51 16.54 6.38 1.62
CA VAL A 51 17.00 5.01 1.36
C VAL A 51 17.44 4.89 -0.10
N PRO A 52 18.34 3.97 -0.45
CA PRO A 52 18.62 3.68 -1.87
C PRO A 52 17.33 3.28 -2.60
N SER A 53 17.14 3.75 -3.81
CA SER A 53 15.94 3.40 -4.61
C SER A 53 16.00 1.98 -5.13
N ASP A 54 17.20 1.42 -5.27
CA ASP A 54 17.47 0.07 -5.79
C ASP A 54 16.81 -0.18 -7.17
N THR A 55 16.67 0.88 -7.98
CA THR A 55 16.02 0.78 -9.30
C THR A 55 16.83 -0.13 -10.22
N VAL A 56 16.17 -1.12 -10.79
CA VAL A 56 16.80 -2.09 -11.68
C VAL A 56 16.92 -1.50 -13.09
N LEU A 57 18.14 -1.47 -13.61
CA LEU A 57 18.46 -1.02 -14.96
C LEU A 57 18.68 -2.22 -15.86
N LEU A 58 17.72 -2.46 -16.77
CA LEU A 58 17.78 -3.55 -17.74
C LEU A 58 18.51 -3.10 -19.01
N GLY A 59 19.65 -3.74 -19.30
CA GLY A 59 20.35 -3.55 -20.58
C GLY A 59 20.99 -2.19 -20.82
N GLN A 60 21.02 -1.28 -19.86
CA GLN A 60 21.64 0.03 -20.00
C GLN A 60 23.17 -0.01 -19.87
N GLN A 61 23.70 -0.96 -19.15
CA GLN A 61 25.14 -1.19 -19.08
C GLN A 61 25.55 -2.36 -19.98
N ILE A 62 26.48 -2.06 -20.88
CA ILE A 62 27.06 -3.04 -21.78
C ILE A 62 28.47 -3.36 -21.25
N ASP A 63 28.78 -4.64 -21.08
CA ASP A 63 30.10 -5.06 -20.64
C ASP A 63 31.14 -4.88 -21.77
N ARG A 64 32.41 -5.19 -21.47
CA ARG A 64 33.51 -5.10 -22.47
C ARG A 64 33.31 -6.00 -23.68
N ARG A 65 32.36 -6.95 -23.63
CA ARG A 65 32.01 -7.88 -24.72
C ARG A 65 30.80 -7.43 -25.53
N GLY A 66 30.16 -6.29 -25.13
CA GLY A 66 28.95 -5.79 -25.76
C GLY A 66 27.67 -6.47 -25.29
N GLU A 67 27.72 -7.21 -24.18
CA GLU A 67 26.53 -7.88 -23.63
C GLU A 67 25.79 -6.99 -22.62
N PRO A 68 24.45 -6.88 -22.70
CA PRO A 68 23.65 -6.16 -21.73
C PRO A 68 23.71 -6.85 -20.36
N LYS A 69 23.94 -6.07 -19.32
CA LYS A 69 23.98 -6.54 -17.92
C LYS A 69 22.83 -5.96 -17.12
N LEU A 70 22.35 -6.76 -16.18
CA LEU A 70 21.44 -6.31 -15.14
C LEU A 70 22.26 -5.55 -14.09
N THR A 71 21.87 -4.31 -13.80
CA THR A 71 22.52 -3.46 -12.80
C THR A 71 21.48 -2.74 -11.94
N ILE A 72 21.92 -2.23 -10.79
CA ILE A 72 21.10 -1.39 -9.91
C ILE A 72 21.63 0.04 -10.01
N ASP A 73 20.73 1.02 -10.05
CA ASP A 73 21.11 2.42 -9.92
C ASP A 73 21.47 2.72 -8.46
N GLU A 74 22.77 2.79 -8.18
CA GLU A 74 23.28 3.09 -6.84
C GLU A 74 23.21 4.60 -6.49
N THR A 75 22.91 5.46 -7.47
CA THR A 75 22.92 6.91 -7.28
C THR A 75 21.57 7.46 -6.88
N ALA A 76 20.50 6.77 -7.23
CA ALA A 76 19.14 7.19 -6.92
C ALA A 76 18.76 6.88 -5.47
N THR A 77 18.15 7.87 -4.81
CA THR A 77 17.66 7.71 -3.43
C THR A 77 16.18 8.08 -3.34
N THR A 78 15.46 7.34 -2.50
CA THR A 78 14.06 7.59 -2.18
C THR A 78 13.96 8.31 -0.83
N PRO A 79 13.39 9.52 -0.77
CA PRO A 79 13.16 10.23 0.48
C PRO A 79 12.07 9.53 1.31
N ILE A 80 12.23 9.55 2.63
CA ILE A 80 11.20 9.08 3.55
C ILE A 80 10.20 10.21 3.79
N LEU A 81 8.92 9.91 3.57
CA LEU A 81 7.78 10.79 3.81
C LEU A 81 7.32 10.66 5.26
N GLU A 82 7.07 11.78 5.93
CA GLU A 82 6.43 11.82 7.25
C GLU A 82 5.04 12.43 7.12
N LEU A 83 4.04 11.64 7.48
CA LEU A 83 2.64 12.09 7.58
C LEU A 83 2.22 12.17 9.04
N GLU A 84 1.36 13.13 9.35
CA GLU A 84 0.76 13.25 10.67
C GLU A 84 -0.73 13.59 10.62
N VAL A 85 -1.43 13.21 11.69
CA VAL A 85 -2.78 13.62 12.01
C VAL A 85 -2.79 14.17 13.43
N GLN A 86 -3.17 15.42 13.61
CA GLN A 86 -3.24 16.06 14.93
C GLN A 86 -4.64 15.91 15.53
N PHE A 87 -4.68 15.74 16.84
CA PHE A 87 -5.91 15.75 17.62
C PHE A 87 -5.70 16.52 18.94
N ARG A 88 -6.78 16.91 19.59
CA ARG A 88 -6.75 17.77 20.80
C ARG A 88 -7.56 17.14 21.91
N LEU A 89 -7.01 17.23 23.13
CA LEU A 89 -7.67 16.84 24.38
C LEU A 89 -7.85 18.05 25.28
N THR A 90 -8.97 18.12 25.96
CA THR A 90 -9.13 19.05 27.09
C THR A 90 -8.43 18.53 28.33
N GLN A 91 -8.21 19.38 29.33
CA GLN A 91 -7.62 18.94 30.60
C GLN A 91 -8.47 17.84 31.28
N GLN A 92 -9.79 17.90 31.20
CA GLN A 92 -10.67 16.89 31.76
C GLN A 92 -10.48 15.54 31.08
N GLN A 93 -10.40 15.51 29.73
CA GLN A 93 -10.16 14.29 28.95
C GLN A 93 -8.76 13.72 29.18
N LEU A 94 -7.79 14.60 29.42
CA LEU A 94 -6.41 14.18 29.73
C LEU A 94 -6.31 13.43 31.06
N MET A 95 -7.17 13.80 32.03
CA MET A 95 -7.20 13.24 33.39
C MET A 95 -8.13 12.04 33.55
N GLU A 96 -8.74 11.54 32.46
CA GLU A 96 -9.56 10.34 32.49
C GLU A 96 -8.71 9.11 32.88
N GLU A 97 -9.10 8.39 33.94
CA GLU A 97 -8.38 7.20 34.41
C GLU A 97 -8.31 6.09 33.35
N ASN A 98 -9.34 5.96 32.52
CA ASN A 98 -9.46 4.92 31.51
C ASN A 98 -9.02 5.36 30.11
N LEU A 99 -8.51 6.59 29.94
CA LEU A 99 -8.05 7.18 28.67
C LEU A 99 -9.08 7.11 27.52
N SER A 100 -10.36 6.93 27.80
CA SER A 100 -11.38 6.65 26.79
C SER A 100 -11.40 7.67 25.66
N SER A 101 -11.37 8.97 26.00
CA SER A 101 -11.33 10.05 25.02
C SER A 101 -10.04 10.05 24.22
N ALA A 102 -8.90 9.85 24.87
CA ALA A 102 -7.58 9.82 24.24
C ALA A 102 -7.47 8.65 23.25
N ILE A 103 -7.85 7.43 23.66
CA ILE A 103 -7.85 6.24 22.80
C ILE A 103 -8.80 6.44 21.61
N THR A 104 -10.00 6.95 21.83
CA THR A 104 -10.97 7.19 20.75
C THR A 104 -10.42 8.16 19.70
N LEU A 105 -9.83 9.27 20.12
CA LEU A 105 -9.28 10.26 19.19
C LEU A 105 -8.01 9.76 18.50
N ALA A 106 -7.13 9.08 19.23
CA ALA A 106 -5.93 8.47 18.67
C ALA A 106 -6.27 7.39 17.61
N THR A 107 -7.27 6.53 17.89
CA THR A 107 -7.76 5.53 16.92
C THR A 107 -8.35 6.19 15.67
N ARG A 108 -9.12 7.28 15.82
CA ARG A 108 -9.65 8.04 14.68
C ARG A 108 -8.53 8.68 13.87
N ALA A 109 -7.53 9.27 14.54
CA ALA A 109 -6.35 9.83 13.89
C ALA A 109 -5.54 8.75 13.15
N ALA A 110 -5.35 7.58 13.76
CA ALA A 110 -4.70 6.43 13.16
C ALA A 110 -5.42 5.94 11.89
N ASN A 111 -6.76 5.92 11.90
CA ASN A 111 -7.55 5.55 10.73
C ASN A 111 -7.32 6.52 9.56
N LEU A 112 -7.36 7.84 9.83
CA LEU A 112 -7.07 8.85 8.81
C LEU A 112 -5.63 8.78 8.30
N LEU A 113 -4.67 8.58 9.21
CA LEU A 113 -3.25 8.41 8.86
C LEU A 113 -3.06 7.21 7.94
N ALA A 114 -3.64 6.07 8.28
CA ALA A 114 -3.55 4.84 7.48
C ALA A 114 -4.10 5.02 6.06
N GLN A 115 -5.22 5.74 5.91
CA GLN A 115 -5.76 6.11 4.59
C GLN A 115 -4.80 7.05 3.84
N GLY A 116 -4.20 8.03 4.53
CA GLY A 116 -3.20 8.95 3.96
C GLY A 116 -1.97 8.20 3.45
N VAL A 117 -1.48 7.22 4.20
CA VAL A 117 -0.36 6.34 3.80
C VAL A 117 -0.71 5.57 2.53
N ASP A 118 -1.90 4.94 2.48
CA ASP A 118 -2.34 4.20 1.30
C ASP A 118 -2.51 5.11 0.07
N ILE A 119 -3.02 6.34 0.23
CA ILE A 119 -3.10 7.33 -0.85
C ILE A 119 -1.69 7.68 -1.36
N ALA A 120 -0.75 7.93 -0.46
CA ALA A 120 0.62 8.24 -0.83
C ALA A 120 1.29 7.09 -1.62
N ILE A 121 1.02 5.84 -1.25
CA ILE A 121 1.55 4.65 -1.93
C ILE A 121 0.87 4.45 -3.29
N HIS A 122 -0.46 4.55 -3.36
CA HIS A 122 -1.19 4.28 -4.60
C HIS A 122 -1.09 5.44 -5.59
N GLN A 123 -1.33 6.67 -5.15
CA GLN A 123 -1.42 7.85 -5.99
C GLN A 123 -0.13 8.70 -6.03
N GLY A 124 0.82 8.47 -5.11
CA GLY A 124 2.03 9.25 -5.02
C GLY A 124 1.79 10.74 -4.76
N GLN A 125 2.72 11.58 -5.23
CA GLN A 125 2.67 13.03 -5.07
C GLN A 125 1.36 13.68 -5.58
N PRO A 126 0.77 13.30 -6.73
CA PRO A 126 -0.50 13.87 -7.19
C PRO A 126 -1.69 13.65 -6.23
N GLY A 127 -1.68 12.55 -5.47
CA GLY A 127 -2.71 12.29 -4.47
C GLY A 127 -2.59 13.12 -3.20
N ILE A 128 -1.42 13.73 -2.96
CA ILE A 128 -1.11 14.50 -1.75
C ILE A 128 -1.19 16.00 -2.00
N VAL A 129 -0.67 16.46 -3.12
CA VAL A 129 -0.53 17.90 -3.42
C VAL A 129 -1.06 18.20 -4.82
N GLY A 130 -1.69 19.34 -4.97
CA GLY A 130 -2.16 19.84 -6.25
C GLY A 130 -3.68 19.81 -6.41
N PRO A 131 -4.18 20.10 -7.61
CA PRO A 131 -5.63 20.23 -7.85
C PRO A 131 -6.39 18.90 -7.74
N ASN A 132 -5.67 17.78 -7.87
CA ASN A 132 -6.22 16.43 -7.77
C ASN A 132 -5.89 15.75 -6.44
N ALA A 133 -5.41 16.52 -5.44
CA ALA A 133 -5.14 15.97 -4.12
C ALA A 133 -6.39 15.34 -3.52
N ALA A 134 -6.22 14.19 -2.88
CA ALA A 134 -7.33 13.52 -2.22
C ALA A 134 -7.94 14.44 -1.13
N PRO A 135 -9.27 14.40 -0.91
CA PRO A 135 -9.95 15.27 0.06
C PRO A 135 -9.32 15.25 1.46
N LEU A 136 -8.73 14.12 1.84
CA LEU A 136 -8.07 13.94 3.12
C LEU A 136 -6.87 14.90 3.32
N PHE A 137 -6.11 15.16 2.24
CA PHE A 137 -5.00 16.11 2.22
C PHE A 137 -5.47 17.54 1.90
N ALA A 138 -6.41 17.68 0.97
CA ALA A 138 -6.96 18.97 0.59
C ALA A 138 -7.66 19.68 1.78
N ASP A 139 -8.35 18.91 2.63
CA ASP A 139 -9.01 19.41 3.85
C ASP A 139 -8.04 19.60 5.02
N GLY A 140 -6.76 19.26 4.87
CA GLY A 140 -5.75 19.36 5.93
C GLY A 140 -5.95 18.38 7.11
N ARG A 141 -6.69 17.28 6.91
CA ARG A 141 -6.90 16.26 7.95
C ARG A 141 -5.66 15.42 8.15
N VAL A 142 -4.92 15.17 7.08
CA VAL A 142 -3.58 14.57 7.09
C VAL A 142 -2.62 15.59 6.53
N THR A 143 -1.50 15.81 7.19
CA THR A 143 -0.49 16.80 6.78
C THR A 143 0.84 16.13 6.54
N VAL A 144 1.57 16.66 5.55
CA VAL A 144 2.96 16.30 5.30
C VAL A 144 3.86 17.13 6.19
N VAL A 145 4.63 16.47 7.04
CA VAL A 145 5.56 17.16 7.96
C VAL A 145 6.93 17.31 7.31
N SER A 146 7.41 16.25 6.69
CA SER A 146 8.72 16.23 6.05
C SER A 146 8.80 15.20 4.93
N GLY A 147 9.80 15.35 4.08
CA GLY A 147 9.99 14.48 2.92
C GLY A 147 9.07 14.84 1.75
N GLN A 148 9.04 13.97 0.78
CA GLN A 148 8.22 14.08 -0.42
C GLN A 148 7.71 12.70 -0.80
N ALA A 149 6.46 12.60 -1.21
CA ALA A 149 5.97 11.35 -1.77
C ALA A 149 6.72 11.05 -3.08
N THR A 150 7.04 9.79 -3.24
CA THR A 150 7.61 9.29 -4.47
C THR A 150 6.53 9.06 -5.52
N THR A 151 6.93 8.51 -6.64
CA THR A 151 6.02 7.97 -7.66
C THR A 151 5.10 6.95 -7.02
N GLY A 152 3.79 7.16 -7.12
CA GLY A 152 2.81 6.17 -6.67
C GLY A 152 2.68 5.02 -7.66
N LEU A 153 2.06 3.94 -7.21
CA LEU A 153 1.86 2.76 -8.06
C LEU A 153 1.04 3.06 -9.32
N LEU A 154 0.09 4.00 -9.25
CA LEU A 154 -0.71 4.41 -10.42
C LEU A 154 0.09 5.17 -11.50
N GLN A 155 1.20 5.81 -11.12
CA GLN A 155 2.08 6.49 -12.07
C GLN A 155 3.21 5.58 -12.59
N ALA A 156 3.37 4.38 -12.06
CA ALA A 156 4.42 3.46 -12.48
C ALA A 156 4.50 3.25 -14.01
N PRO A 157 3.37 3.09 -14.74
CA PRO A 157 3.40 2.98 -16.19
C PRO A 157 4.05 4.16 -16.91
N GLU A 158 3.95 5.37 -16.37
CA GLU A 158 4.50 6.59 -16.96
C GLU A 158 6.02 6.65 -16.87
N PHE A 159 6.60 5.94 -15.90
CA PHE A 159 8.05 5.86 -15.69
C PHE A 159 8.72 4.71 -16.44
N SER A 160 7.96 3.79 -16.99
CA SER A 160 8.48 2.66 -17.76
C SER A 160 8.81 3.00 -19.23
N GLY A 161 8.69 4.25 -19.63
CA GLY A 161 9.05 4.74 -20.97
C GLY A 161 8.10 4.21 -22.06
N SER A 162 8.63 3.50 -23.06
CA SER A 162 7.86 3.03 -24.23
C SER A 162 6.79 1.98 -23.91
N THR A 163 6.76 1.43 -22.70
CA THR A 163 5.79 0.40 -22.28
C THR A 163 4.54 0.97 -21.62
N SER A 164 4.45 2.29 -21.42
CA SER A 164 3.37 2.91 -20.64
C SER A 164 1.97 2.61 -21.20
N THR A 165 1.77 2.59 -22.50
CA THR A 165 0.49 2.24 -23.14
C THR A 165 0.13 0.76 -22.98
N ILE A 166 1.13 -0.11 -22.87
CA ILE A 166 0.94 -1.55 -22.67
C ILE A 166 0.58 -1.83 -21.21
N GLN A 167 1.14 -1.05 -20.29
CA GLN A 167 0.87 -1.16 -18.86
C GLN A 167 -0.45 -0.50 -18.45
N THR A 168 -1.19 0.11 -19.37
CA THR A 168 -2.54 0.63 -19.13
C THR A 168 -3.56 -0.17 -19.92
N ILE A 169 -4.56 -0.71 -19.22
CA ILE A 169 -5.63 -1.52 -19.80
C ILE A 169 -6.96 -0.80 -19.60
N PRO A 170 -7.64 -0.35 -20.68
CA PRO A 170 -8.97 0.20 -20.58
C PRO A 170 -10.00 -0.89 -20.29
N VAL A 171 -10.94 -0.61 -19.42
CA VAL A 171 -12.06 -1.51 -19.03
C VAL A 171 -13.38 -0.84 -19.35
N SER A 172 -13.99 -1.25 -20.44
CA SER A 172 -15.27 -0.68 -20.87
C SER A 172 -16.45 -1.16 -20.02
N THR A 173 -17.48 -0.33 -19.89
CA THR A 173 -18.74 -0.72 -19.28
C THR A 173 -19.44 -1.79 -20.12
N THR A 174 -20.16 -2.69 -19.46
CA THR A 174 -20.99 -3.73 -20.12
C THR A 174 -22.40 -3.26 -20.43
N THR A 175 -22.86 -2.21 -19.77
CA THR A 175 -24.19 -1.63 -19.92
C THR A 175 -24.10 -0.35 -20.73
N GLY A 176 -25.05 -0.14 -21.66
CA GLY A 176 -25.10 1.08 -22.47
C GLY A 176 -25.08 2.34 -21.63
N THR A 177 -24.69 3.43 -22.24
CA THR A 177 -24.64 4.78 -21.69
C THR A 177 -25.90 5.10 -20.87
N ASN A 178 -25.73 5.57 -19.62
CA ASN A 178 -26.75 6.03 -18.67
C ASN A 178 -27.19 5.07 -17.56
N VAL A 179 -26.48 4.00 -17.27
CA VAL A 179 -26.74 3.22 -16.05
C VAL A 179 -25.88 3.77 -14.90
N THR A 180 -26.55 4.21 -13.83
CA THR A 180 -25.88 4.71 -12.62
C THR A 180 -26.19 3.74 -11.47
N PRO A 181 -25.17 3.16 -10.79
CA PRO A 181 -23.73 3.25 -11.09
C PRO A 181 -23.33 2.45 -12.36
N PRO A 182 -22.25 2.87 -13.05
CA PRO A 182 -21.73 2.14 -14.20
C PRO A 182 -21.32 0.72 -13.79
N ARG A 183 -21.50 -0.24 -14.71
CA ARG A 183 -21.15 -1.64 -14.48
C ARG A 183 -20.21 -2.14 -15.55
N TRP A 184 -19.21 -2.88 -15.13
CA TRP A 184 -18.17 -3.44 -16.01
C TRP A 184 -18.29 -4.96 -16.15
N GLY A 185 -18.90 -5.63 -15.17
CA GLY A 185 -19.22 -7.06 -15.24
C GLY A 185 -18.06 -7.95 -15.64
N GLU A 186 -18.23 -8.73 -16.73
CA GLU A 186 -17.19 -9.64 -17.24
C GLU A 186 -15.93 -8.94 -17.74
N ASN A 187 -16.02 -7.66 -18.14
CA ASN A 187 -14.88 -6.91 -18.64
C ASN A 187 -13.80 -6.71 -17.56
N ILE A 188 -14.19 -6.71 -16.27
CA ILE A 188 -13.22 -6.68 -15.15
C ILE A 188 -12.33 -7.91 -15.20
N PHE A 189 -12.93 -9.12 -15.31
CA PHE A 189 -12.15 -10.35 -15.41
C PHE A 189 -11.30 -10.38 -16.68
N GLY A 190 -11.85 -9.96 -17.83
CA GLY A 190 -11.13 -9.87 -19.09
C GLY A 190 -9.87 -9.00 -18.97
N ALA A 191 -9.99 -7.81 -18.34
CA ALA A 191 -8.88 -6.90 -18.12
C ALA A 191 -7.83 -7.47 -17.17
N VAL A 192 -8.25 -8.09 -16.06
CA VAL A 192 -7.35 -8.74 -15.10
C VAL A 192 -6.62 -9.94 -15.75
N SER A 193 -7.32 -10.74 -16.54
CA SER A 193 -6.72 -11.86 -17.29
C SER A 193 -5.68 -11.37 -18.30
N LEU A 194 -5.96 -10.26 -18.99
CA LEU A 194 -5.02 -9.64 -19.91
C LEU A 194 -3.79 -9.09 -19.17
N ALA A 195 -3.99 -8.43 -18.01
CA ALA A 195 -2.91 -7.93 -17.16
C ALA A 195 -2.00 -9.08 -16.70
N TYR A 196 -2.60 -10.17 -16.22
CA TYR A 196 -1.90 -11.39 -15.84
C TYR A 196 -1.05 -11.95 -17.00
N SER A 197 -1.65 -12.07 -18.18
CA SER A 197 -0.98 -12.58 -19.37
C SER A 197 0.20 -11.70 -19.78
N ARG A 198 0.03 -10.37 -19.78
CA ARG A 198 1.10 -9.41 -20.13
C ARG A 198 2.26 -9.49 -19.17
N LEU A 199 2.02 -9.50 -17.86
CA LEU A 199 3.10 -9.64 -16.88
C LEU A 199 3.82 -10.97 -17.02
N GLN A 200 3.08 -12.07 -17.15
CA GLN A 200 3.67 -13.41 -17.19
C GLN A 200 4.46 -13.68 -18.47
N SER A 201 3.97 -13.20 -19.62
CA SER A 201 4.65 -13.41 -20.90
C SER A 201 5.84 -12.48 -21.10
N GLY A 202 5.87 -11.34 -20.41
CA GLY A 202 6.83 -10.26 -20.68
C GLY A 202 6.69 -9.65 -22.08
N GLN A 203 5.60 -9.97 -22.79
CA GLN A 203 5.37 -9.47 -24.13
C GLN A 203 5.25 -7.95 -24.08
N ASP A 204 6.08 -7.28 -24.88
CA ASP A 204 6.18 -5.83 -24.94
C ASP A 204 6.62 -5.13 -23.61
N LEU A 205 6.92 -5.92 -22.58
CA LEU A 205 7.60 -5.47 -21.35
C LEU A 205 9.09 -5.82 -21.44
N ALA A 206 9.93 -5.12 -20.71
CA ALA A 206 11.36 -5.37 -20.72
C ALA A 206 11.71 -6.80 -20.25
N GLN A 207 10.84 -7.41 -19.44
CA GLN A 207 10.99 -8.76 -18.91
C GLN A 207 9.64 -9.35 -18.49
N ALA A 208 9.61 -10.68 -18.34
CA ALA A 208 8.47 -11.38 -17.72
C ALA A 208 8.49 -11.22 -16.20
N HIS A 209 7.31 -11.00 -15.63
CA HIS A 209 7.10 -10.89 -14.20
C HIS A 209 6.25 -12.04 -13.70
N TYR A 210 6.83 -12.88 -12.89
CA TYR A 210 6.13 -14.01 -12.27
C TYR A 210 5.64 -13.59 -10.87
N GLY A 211 4.45 -14.11 -10.48
CA GLY A 211 3.83 -13.79 -9.19
C GLY A 211 4.73 -14.03 -7.96
N PRO A 212 4.25 -13.66 -6.79
CA PRO A 212 2.82 -13.49 -6.47
C PRO A 212 2.21 -12.22 -7.04
N TYR A 213 0.97 -12.34 -7.51
CA TYR A 213 0.23 -11.21 -8.07
C TYR A 213 -0.76 -10.61 -7.07
N VAL A 214 -1.07 -9.33 -7.25
CA VAL A 214 -2.05 -8.59 -6.46
C VAL A 214 -2.96 -7.82 -7.40
N CYS A 215 -4.26 -7.84 -7.13
CA CYS A 215 -5.25 -7.01 -7.80
C CYS A 215 -5.91 -6.08 -6.78
N ILE A 216 -5.91 -4.79 -7.06
CA ILE A 216 -6.47 -3.76 -6.20
C ILE A 216 -7.40 -2.90 -7.05
N LEU A 217 -8.66 -2.80 -6.65
CA LEU A 217 -9.66 -2.01 -7.36
C LEU A 217 -10.23 -0.94 -6.43
N ASN A 218 -10.70 0.17 -7.00
CA ASN A 218 -11.59 1.05 -6.26
C ASN A 218 -12.85 0.30 -5.81
N PHE A 219 -13.50 0.77 -4.75
CA PHE A 219 -14.68 0.12 -4.17
C PHE A 219 -15.79 -0.16 -5.19
N GLN A 220 -16.01 0.72 -6.15
CA GLN A 220 -17.10 0.55 -7.13
C GLN A 220 -16.85 -0.62 -8.09
N PRO A 221 -15.73 -0.70 -8.87
CA PRO A 221 -15.45 -1.88 -9.69
C PRO A 221 -15.22 -3.13 -8.82
N TYR A 222 -14.70 -3.00 -7.61
CA TYR A 222 -14.57 -4.12 -6.69
C TYR A 222 -15.95 -4.71 -6.32
N ALA A 223 -16.91 -3.88 -5.92
CA ALA A 223 -18.27 -4.33 -5.61
C ALA A 223 -18.97 -4.92 -6.82
N ASP A 224 -18.81 -4.31 -8.01
CA ASP A 224 -19.39 -4.82 -9.25
C ASP A 224 -18.83 -6.21 -9.63
N SER A 225 -17.55 -6.47 -9.34
CA SER A 225 -16.96 -7.78 -9.59
C SER A 225 -17.58 -8.92 -8.78
N TYR A 226 -18.23 -8.62 -7.66
CA TYR A 226 -18.99 -9.60 -6.85
C TYR A 226 -20.46 -9.71 -7.27
N ALA A 227 -20.92 -8.88 -8.18
CA ALA A 227 -22.27 -9.01 -8.72
C ALA A 227 -22.32 -10.18 -9.72
N PRO A 228 -23.32 -11.09 -9.63
CA PRO A 228 -23.47 -12.15 -10.61
C PRO A 228 -23.83 -11.57 -11.96
N LEU A 229 -23.29 -12.17 -13.03
CA LEU A 229 -23.61 -11.78 -14.40
C LEU A 229 -25.07 -12.15 -14.72
N PRO A 230 -25.84 -11.26 -15.34
CA PRO A 230 -27.29 -11.45 -15.53
C PRO A 230 -27.67 -12.73 -16.26
N THR A 231 -26.83 -13.19 -17.21
CA THR A 231 -27.12 -14.33 -18.07
C THR A 231 -26.57 -15.66 -17.57
N THR A 232 -25.50 -15.65 -16.77
CA THR A 232 -24.77 -16.88 -16.44
C THR A 232 -24.66 -17.13 -14.93
N LEU A 233 -25.06 -16.18 -14.09
CA LEU A 233 -24.89 -16.20 -12.64
C LEU A 233 -23.43 -16.36 -12.17
N ILE A 234 -22.46 -16.25 -13.07
CA ILE A 234 -21.04 -16.30 -12.76
C ILE A 234 -20.66 -15.00 -12.07
N ILE A 235 -19.82 -15.11 -11.04
CA ILE A 235 -19.27 -13.97 -10.30
C ILE A 235 -17.85 -13.70 -10.81
N PRO A 236 -17.57 -12.52 -11.43
CA PRO A 236 -16.25 -12.21 -11.96
C PRO A 236 -15.13 -12.33 -10.90
N ALA A 237 -15.39 -11.92 -9.67
CA ALA A 237 -14.42 -12.03 -8.56
C ALA A 237 -13.94 -13.47 -8.31
N ASP A 238 -14.81 -14.47 -8.50
CA ASP A 238 -14.43 -15.87 -8.27
C ASP A 238 -13.49 -16.40 -9.37
N ARG A 239 -13.48 -15.75 -10.54
CA ARG A 239 -12.55 -16.02 -11.63
C ARG A 239 -11.24 -15.24 -11.47
N ILE A 240 -11.27 -14.07 -10.82
CA ILE A 240 -10.10 -13.25 -10.55
C ILE A 240 -9.25 -13.85 -9.42
N LYS A 241 -9.88 -14.28 -8.34
CA LYS A 241 -9.19 -14.82 -7.15
C LYS A 241 -8.12 -15.88 -7.46
N PRO A 242 -8.34 -16.87 -8.33
CA PRO A 242 -7.31 -17.85 -8.70
C PRO A 242 -6.06 -17.24 -9.35
N LEU A 243 -6.20 -16.12 -10.08
CA LEU A 243 -5.07 -15.47 -10.74
C LEU A 243 -4.15 -14.72 -9.76
N VAL A 244 -4.69 -14.34 -8.60
CA VAL A 244 -3.97 -13.60 -7.53
C VAL A 244 -3.75 -14.45 -6.28
N THR A 245 -4.17 -15.70 -6.30
CA THR A 245 -3.82 -16.69 -5.28
C THR A 245 -2.49 -17.32 -5.67
N GLU A 246 -1.59 -17.42 -4.73
CA GLU A 246 -0.32 -18.11 -4.94
C GLU A 246 -0.60 -19.59 -5.19
N MET A 247 -0.75 -19.99 -6.46
CA MET A 247 -0.56 -21.38 -6.85
C MET A 247 0.95 -21.62 -6.82
N SER A 248 1.43 -22.30 -5.78
CA SER A 248 2.77 -22.84 -5.79
C SER A 248 2.89 -23.85 -6.95
N HIS A 249 3.31 -23.38 -8.11
CA HIS A 249 3.78 -24.25 -9.18
C HIS A 249 5.15 -24.78 -8.76
N GLY A 250 5.13 -25.81 -7.97
CA GLY A 250 6.30 -26.47 -7.43
C GLY A 250 6.03 -26.88 -6.01
N MET A 251 5.22 -27.93 -5.85
CA MET A 251 5.12 -28.66 -4.61
C MET A 251 6.51 -29.21 -4.24
N MET A 252 7.33 -28.39 -3.55
CA MET A 252 8.17 -28.99 -2.53
C MET A 252 7.26 -29.24 -1.33
N THR A 253 6.72 -30.41 -1.25
CA THR A 253 6.26 -30.99 0.01
C THR A 253 7.48 -30.99 0.93
N MET A 254 7.64 -29.95 1.75
CA MET A 254 8.49 -30.07 2.91
C MET A 254 7.83 -31.14 3.77
N SER A 255 8.49 -32.30 3.88
CA SER A 255 8.04 -33.39 4.71
C SER A 255 7.81 -32.86 6.12
N ASP A 256 6.74 -33.30 6.78
CA ASP A 256 6.34 -32.99 8.17
C ASP A 256 7.50 -33.02 9.20
N GLY A 257 8.62 -33.65 8.86
CA GLY A 257 9.81 -33.74 9.70
C GLY A 257 10.65 -32.46 9.79
N MET A 258 10.54 -31.54 8.81
CA MET A 258 11.27 -30.24 8.85
C MET A 258 10.53 -29.16 9.62
N MET A 259 9.20 -29.23 9.70
CA MET A 259 8.39 -28.31 10.53
C MET A 259 8.62 -28.50 12.02
N LYS A 260 8.90 -29.72 12.49
CA LYS A 260 9.10 -29.99 13.93
C LYS A 260 10.47 -29.56 14.46
N LYS A 261 11.48 -29.41 13.60
CA LYS A 261 12.83 -29.01 14.05
C LYS A 261 13.01 -27.49 14.22
N HIS A 262 12.13 -26.68 13.62
CA HIS A 262 12.21 -25.21 13.74
C HIS A 262 11.41 -24.61 14.88
N THR A 263 10.59 -25.40 15.59
CA THR A 263 9.77 -24.92 16.71
C THR A 263 10.47 -25.01 18.07
N GLU A 264 11.61 -25.71 18.18
CA GLU A 264 12.28 -25.86 19.46
C GLU A 264 13.40 -24.82 19.75
N ASP A 265 13.89 -24.11 18.71
CA ASP A 265 15.00 -23.15 18.88
C ASP A 265 14.58 -21.65 18.87
N THR A 266 13.28 -21.33 18.89
CA THR A 266 12.80 -19.96 18.71
C THR A 266 12.32 -19.27 19.98
N HIS A 267 13.06 -19.36 21.07
CA HIS A 267 12.77 -18.51 22.24
C HIS A 267 13.32 -17.07 22.17
N THR A 268 14.01 -16.67 21.08
CA THR A 268 14.67 -15.35 21.02
C THR A 268 14.27 -14.47 19.82
N TYR A 269 13.50 -14.99 18.83
CA TYR A 269 13.07 -14.19 17.65
C TYR A 269 11.57 -14.28 17.35
N GLY A 270 10.74 -14.52 18.35
CA GLY A 270 9.38 -15.02 18.23
C GLY A 270 8.27 -14.00 17.93
N ARG A 271 8.52 -12.78 17.45
CA ARG A 271 7.44 -11.83 17.12
C ARG A 271 7.26 -11.49 15.64
N ASP A 272 8.28 -11.62 14.81
CA ASP A 272 8.22 -11.11 13.42
C ASP A 272 7.93 -12.15 12.35
N MET A 273 8.08 -13.44 12.63
CA MET A 273 7.91 -14.50 11.61
C MET A 273 6.45 -14.92 11.39
N SER A 274 5.55 -14.66 12.30
CA SER A 274 4.12 -15.00 12.13
C SER A 274 3.43 -14.16 11.04
N TYR A 275 3.99 -12.99 10.69
CA TYR A 275 3.49 -12.14 9.63
C TYR A 275 3.80 -12.67 8.22
N MET A 276 4.94 -13.30 8.02
CA MET A 276 5.30 -13.85 6.70
C MET A 276 4.49 -15.10 6.33
N TYR A 277 4.08 -15.91 7.32
CA TYR A 277 3.33 -17.14 7.06
C TYR A 277 1.82 -16.95 6.92
N ALA A 278 1.23 -15.91 7.52
CA ALA A 278 -0.19 -15.63 7.42
C ALA A 278 -0.63 -15.03 6.06
N GLN A 279 0.31 -14.50 5.27
CA GLN A 279 0.00 -13.91 3.96
C GLN A 279 -0.19 -14.94 2.84
N HIS A 280 0.17 -16.22 3.03
CA HIS A 280 0.31 -17.17 1.93
C HIS A 280 -0.97 -17.89 1.48
N HIS A 281 -2.11 -17.69 2.15
CA HIS A 281 -3.31 -18.49 1.87
C HIS A 281 -4.55 -17.70 1.44
N TYR A 282 -4.48 -16.37 1.39
CA TYR A 282 -5.63 -15.55 0.95
C TYR A 282 -5.39 -14.95 -0.43
N PRO A 283 -6.43 -14.93 -1.28
CA PRO A 283 -6.34 -14.26 -2.57
C PRO A 283 -6.02 -12.77 -2.33
N ARG A 284 -4.99 -12.27 -2.99
CA ARG A 284 -4.55 -10.87 -2.89
C ARG A 284 -5.43 -9.98 -3.79
N TYR A 285 -6.71 -9.97 -3.46
CA TYR A 285 -7.74 -9.19 -4.17
C TYR A 285 -8.38 -8.20 -3.20
N TYR A 286 -8.15 -6.92 -3.42
CA TYR A 286 -8.51 -5.87 -2.48
C TYR A 286 -9.40 -4.81 -3.13
N GLY A 287 -10.42 -4.34 -2.37
CA GLY A 287 -11.17 -3.13 -2.63
C GLY A 287 -10.69 -1.99 -1.74
N THR A 288 -10.48 -0.80 -2.29
CA THR A 288 -10.02 0.35 -1.53
C THR A 288 -10.60 1.66 -2.08
N GLY A 289 -10.85 2.62 -1.18
CA GLY A 289 -11.19 4.00 -1.54
C GLY A 289 -9.97 4.91 -1.75
N THR A 290 -8.75 4.40 -1.58
CA THR A 290 -7.52 5.19 -1.71
C THR A 290 -6.98 5.24 -3.15
N ILE A 291 -7.61 4.50 -4.07
CA ILE A 291 -7.44 4.60 -5.52
C ILE A 291 -8.60 5.43 -6.08
N PRO A 292 -8.40 6.28 -7.11
CA PRO A 292 -9.47 7.01 -7.79
C PRO A 292 -10.61 6.11 -8.28
N ALA A 293 -11.83 6.62 -8.33
CA ALA A 293 -13.06 5.84 -8.53
C ALA A 293 -13.07 4.93 -9.78
N ILE A 294 -12.37 5.34 -10.83
CA ILE A 294 -12.32 4.66 -12.12
C ILE A 294 -10.97 3.99 -12.39
N GLN A 295 -10.22 3.66 -11.35
CA GLN A 295 -8.89 3.04 -11.51
C GLN A 295 -8.74 1.77 -10.69
N GLY A 296 -7.78 0.95 -11.12
CA GLY A 296 -7.33 -0.24 -10.44
C GLY A 296 -5.87 -0.54 -10.77
N LEU A 297 -5.30 -1.48 -10.05
CA LEU A 297 -3.91 -1.92 -10.17
C LEU A 297 -3.85 -3.44 -10.23
N PHE A 298 -2.97 -3.95 -11.10
CA PHE A 298 -2.56 -5.33 -11.11
C PHE A 298 -1.03 -5.38 -11.04
N LEU A 299 -0.50 -6.00 -9.99
CA LEU A 299 0.91 -5.94 -9.61
C LEU A 299 1.55 -7.32 -9.58
N SER A 300 2.81 -7.41 -9.97
CA SER A 300 3.67 -8.54 -9.65
C SER A 300 4.66 -8.15 -8.55
N LEU A 301 4.67 -8.90 -7.46
CA LEU A 301 5.61 -8.73 -6.34
C LEU A 301 6.82 -9.67 -6.42
N GLY A 302 6.82 -10.59 -7.38
CA GLY A 302 7.92 -11.53 -7.60
C GLY A 302 9.19 -10.82 -8.07
N GLY A 303 10.35 -11.32 -7.68
CA GLY A 303 11.62 -10.73 -8.08
C GLY A 303 12.00 -9.45 -7.35
N ASN A 304 11.37 -9.15 -6.22
CA ASN A 304 11.68 -7.95 -5.40
C ASN A 304 11.46 -6.63 -6.17
N THR A 305 10.36 -6.53 -6.89
CA THR A 305 10.03 -5.41 -7.78
C THR A 305 9.66 -4.12 -7.05
N MET A 306 9.16 -4.25 -5.83
CA MET A 306 8.77 -3.12 -4.99
C MET A 306 8.75 -3.51 -3.51
N ASP A 307 8.88 -2.52 -2.61
CA ASP A 307 8.69 -2.70 -1.16
C ASP A 307 8.22 -1.42 -0.48
N LEU A 308 7.68 -1.59 0.72
CA LEU A 308 7.31 -0.51 1.63
C LEU A 308 8.38 -0.36 2.72
N VAL A 309 9.10 0.75 2.67
CA VAL A 309 10.10 1.08 3.69
C VAL A 309 9.42 1.75 4.87
N ILE A 310 9.64 1.25 6.06
CA ILE A 310 9.15 1.84 7.31
C ILE A 310 10.32 2.43 8.08
N GLY A 311 10.39 3.76 8.12
CA GLY A 311 11.35 4.52 8.92
C GLY A 311 10.92 4.64 10.38
N GLN A 312 9.62 4.77 10.61
CA GLN A 312 8.98 4.72 11.92
C GLN A 312 7.52 4.32 11.75
N ASP A 313 7.10 3.31 12.49
CA ASP A 313 5.71 2.87 12.49
C ASP A 313 4.81 3.89 13.21
N ALA A 314 3.51 3.82 12.94
CA ALA A 314 2.52 4.74 13.50
C ALA A 314 2.64 4.83 15.01
N THR A 315 2.83 6.04 15.51
CA THR A 315 3.16 6.33 16.91
C THR A 315 2.51 7.62 17.34
N THR A 316 2.14 7.71 18.63
CA THR A 316 1.55 8.91 19.22
C THR A 316 2.60 9.76 19.90
N GLU A 317 2.51 11.07 19.74
CA GLU A 317 3.40 12.06 20.37
C GLU A 317 2.62 13.27 20.88
N TYR A 318 3.07 13.83 22.01
CA TYR A 318 2.60 15.13 22.47
C TYR A 318 3.36 16.25 21.74
N VAL A 319 2.64 17.20 21.18
CA VAL A 319 3.23 18.31 20.40
C VAL A 319 3.36 19.59 21.25
N ARG A 320 2.24 20.08 21.79
CA ARG A 320 2.17 21.32 22.57
C ARG A 320 0.85 21.50 23.31
N GLN A 321 0.84 22.41 24.25
CA GLN A 321 -0.40 22.96 24.80
C GLN A 321 -0.81 24.22 24.03
N ASP A 322 -2.09 24.33 23.71
CA ASP A 322 -2.69 25.46 23.02
C ASP A 322 -3.90 25.92 23.84
N GLY A 323 -3.68 26.93 24.70
CA GLY A 323 -4.67 27.39 25.68
C GLY A 323 -5.10 26.26 26.63
N ASN A 324 -6.39 25.90 26.58
CA ASN A 324 -6.96 24.83 27.39
C ASN A 324 -6.89 23.45 26.74
N PHE A 325 -6.24 23.33 25.58
CA PHE A 325 -6.12 22.09 24.84
C PHE A 325 -4.70 21.56 24.82
N TYR A 326 -4.58 20.26 24.93
CA TYR A 326 -3.35 19.51 24.74
C TYR A 326 -3.36 18.91 23.34
N CYS A 327 -2.44 19.34 22.48
CA CYS A 327 -2.33 18.89 21.10
C CYS A 327 -1.41 17.66 21.04
N LEU A 328 -1.93 16.58 20.51
CA LEU A 328 -1.20 15.36 20.22
C LEU A 328 -1.24 15.09 18.73
N ARG A 329 -0.32 14.24 18.26
CA ARG A 329 -0.32 13.76 16.88
C ARG A 329 -0.11 12.24 16.83
N VAL A 330 -0.69 11.62 15.83
CA VAL A 330 -0.28 10.29 15.36
C VAL A 330 0.48 10.50 14.07
N PHE A 331 1.67 9.94 13.95
CA PHE A 331 2.53 10.13 12.77
C PHE A 331 3.23 8.84 12.37
N GLU A 332 3.64 8.77 11.12
CA GLU A 332 4.35 7.64 10.54
C GLU A 332 5.37 8.13 9.52
N ARG A 333 6.50 7.41 9.41
CA ARG A 333 7.57 7.69 8.45
C ARG A 333 7.76 6.47 7.55
N PHE A 334 7.56 6.66 6.26
CA PHE A 334 7.60 5.57 5.29
C PHE A 334 8.04 6.04 3.90
N ALA A 335 8.35 5.10 3.03
CA ALA A 335 8.55 5.35 1.61
C ALA A 335 8.15 4.12 0.78
N LEU A 336 7.60 4.35 -0.40
CA LEU A 336 7.45 3.31 -1.41
C LEU A 336 8.73 3.27 -2.24
N ARG A 337 9.39 2.10 -2.33
CA ARG A 337 10.43 1.87 -3.34
C ARG A 337 9.85 1.06 -4.49
N LEU A 338 9.82 1.65 -5.65
CA LEU A 338 9.43 1.00 -6.89
C LEU A 338 10.71 0.71 -7.67
N LYS A 339 11.23 -0.52 -7.55
CA LYS A 339 12.49 -0.95 -8.13
C LYS A 339 12.35 -1.32 -9.60
N ASP A 340 11.18 -1.83 -9.97
CA ASP A 340 10.84 -2.18 -11.33
C ASP A 340 9.42 -1.73 -11.69
N PRO A 341 9.26 -0.57 -12.36
CA PRO A 341 7.95 -0.05 -12.73
C PRO A 341 7.22 -0.90 -13.77
N THR A 342 7.92 -1.79 -14.50
CA THR A 342 7.28 -2.67 -15.50
C THR A 342 6.46 -3.79 -14.87
N SER A 343 6.60 -4.01 -13.56
CA SER A 343 5.82 -4.97 -12.76
C SER A 343 4.40 -4.51 -12.42
N VAL A 344 4.01 -3.30 -12.84
CA VAL A 344 2.73 -2.66 -12.51
C VAL A 344 1.89 -2.47 -13.76
N ILE A 345 0.64 -2.91 -13.72
CA ILE A 345 -0.37 -2.63 -14.75
C ILE A 345 -1.50 -1.83 -14.13
N ARG A 346 -1.85 -0.71 -14.77
CA ARG A 346 -2.97 0.14 -14.41
C ARG A 346 -4.22 -0.29 -15.18
N LEU A 347 -5.34 -0.42 -14.47
CA LEU A 347 -6.66 -0.65 -15.06
C LEU A 347 -7.42 0.68 -15.04
N GLU A 348 -7.91 1.12 -16.20
CA GLU A 348 -8.68 2.34 -16.35
C GLU A 348 -10.11 1.99 -16.73
N PHE A 349 -11.04 2.25 -15.81
CA PHE A 349 -12.45 1.94 -15.97
C PHE A 349 -13.16 3.10 -16.66
N ASP A 350 -13.86 2.81 -17.75
CA ASP A 350 -14.75 3.76 -18.39
C ASP A 350 -15.95 4.04 -17.46
N ASP A 351 -16.27 5.31 -17.25
CA ASP A 351 -17.43 5.74 -16.44
C ASP A 351 -18.75 5.71 -17.21
N GLY A 352 -18.72 5.34 -18.47
CA GLY A 352 -19.89 5.31 -19.35
C GLY A 352 -20.40 6.70 -19.76
N VAL A 353 -19.69 7.76 -19.37
CA VAL A 353 -20.01 9.12 -19.81
C VAL A 353 -19.38 9.36 -21.17
N VAL A 354 -20.19 9.37 -22.23
CA VAL A 354 -19.74 9.88 -23.53
C VAL A 354 -19.56 11.38 -23.37
N LEU A 355 -18.31 11.86 -23.36
CA LEU A 355 -18.05 13.30 -23.47
C LEU A 355 -18.66 13.78 -24.78
N PRO A 356 -19.51 14.83 -24.75
CA PRO A 356 -20.02 15.41 -25.98
C PRO A 356 -18.85 15.91 -26.82
N GLY A 357 -18.68 15.35 -28.03
CA GLY A 357 -17.65 15.71 -29.00
C GLY A 357 -17.81 17.12 -29.55
#